data_e4bfd6533a779713beb89f00fe56bf42
#
_entry.id   e4bfd6533a779713beb89f00fe56bf42
#
_cell.length_a   1.000
_cell.length_b   1.000
_cell.length_c   1.000
_cell.angle_alpha   90.00
_cell.angle_beta   90.00
_cell.angle_gamma   90.00
#
_symmetry.space_group_name_H-M   'P 1'
#
loop_
_entity.id
_entity.type
_entity.pdbx_description
1 polymer ?
#
loop_
_entity_poly.entity_id
_entity_poly.type
_entity_poly.pdbx_seq_one_letter_code
_entity_poly.pdbx_strand_id
1 'polypeptide(L)'
;KIVSGENHFEYDPELIASYALMWYSDSLLNKNADSEKNFISCSKWLMDNQKSDGSIPMLLGRRYREETINKGWISANVQGMVLSVFSRAYAVTGDESYIKAGDKALKYMTDNCLKEYDADTNRNSKLLSYLTEEGNFSYYEDISGQEAHFRLDTQLYVLIGLYDWKMIDADDSNKELASKKFDEEVSMLSRTVALYDLNGYLSGDLMHISDRKLIGLDVDDKFAKIIPMLKAVSEISENDEITKAYE
;
A
#
# COMPACT_ATOMS: atom_id res chain seq x y z
N LYS A 1 -15.60 10.54 -7.25
CA LYS A 1 -16.45 11.07 -6.16
C LYS A 1 -17.34 9.95 -5.63
N ILE A 2 -17.35 9.77 -4.33
CA ILE A 2 -18.21 8.79 -3.63
C ILE A 2 -19.38 9.56 -3.03
N VAL A 3 -20.57 8.94 -3.03
CA VAL A 3 -21.74 9.51 -2.37
C VAL A 3 -21.63 9.20 -0.88
N SER A 4 -21.39 10.22 -0.05
CA SER A 4 -21.56 10.09 1.39
C SER A 4 -23.06 10.14 1.74
N GLY A 5 -23.48 9.52 2.86
CA GLY A 5 -24.90 9.31 3.23
C GLY A 5 -25.79 10.56 3.35
N GLU A 6 -25.28 11.76 3.05
CA GLU A 6 -26.01 13.04 3.04
C GLU A 6 -26.08 13.69 1.65
N ASN A 7 -26.00 12.93 0.56
CA ASN A 7 -25.94 13.44 -0.83
C ASN A 7 -24.74 14.36 -1.14
N HIS A 8 -23.67 14.28 -0.36
CA HIS A 8 -22.41 14.97 -0.65
C HIS A 8 -21.48 14.04 -1.44
N PHE A 9 -20.81 14.62 -2.43
CA PHE A 9 -19.75 13.93 -3.17
C PHE A 9 -18.41 14.27 -2.52
N GLU A 10 -17.72 13.26 -2.04
CA GLU A 10 -16.36 13.39 -1.53
C GLU A 10 -15.35 12.80 -2.52
N TYR A 11 -14.15 13.32 -2.51
CA TYR A 11 -13.03 12.71 -3.20
C TYR A 11 -12.41 11.64 -2.31
N ASP A 12 -12.10 10.48 -2.88
CA ASP A 12 -11.42 9.40 -2.20
C ASP A 12 -9.98 9.32 -2.70
N PRO A 13 -8.97 9.53 -1.84
CA PRO A 13 -7.55 9.49 -2.23
C PRO A 13 -7.12 8.16 -2.85
N GLU A 14 -7.66 7.03 -2.37
CA GLU A 14 -7.38 5.70 -2.94
C GLU A 14 -7.87 5.60 -4.39
N LEU A 15 -9.09 6.04 -4.65
CA LEU A 15 -9.62 6.07 -6.02
C LEU A 15 -8.87 7.06 -6.91
N ILE A 16 -8.47 8.21 -6.39
CA ILE A 16 -7.70 9.19 -7.19
C ILE A 16 -6.33 8.63 -7.55
N ALA A 17 -5.64 7.97 -6.62
CA ALA A 17 -4.37 7.32 -6.91
C ALA A 17 -4.54 6.16 -7.93
N SER A 18 -5.60 5.35 -7.78
CA SER A 18 -5.95 4.29 -8.74
C SER A 18 -6.22 4.86 -10.14
N TYR A 19 -7.01 5.93 -10.25
CA TYR A 19 -7.27 6.60 -11.52
C TYR A 19 -5.99 7.22 -12.10
N ALA A 20 -5.13 7.82 -11.29
CA ALA A 20 -3.84 8.35 -11.75
C ALA A 20 -3.03 7.25 -12.44
N LEU A 21 -2.83 6.11 -11.77
CA LEU A 21 -2.08 4.97 -12.32
C LEU A 21 -2.73 4.39 -13.58
N MET A 22 -4.06 4.31 -13.62
CA MET A 22 -4.82 3.88 -14.80
C MET A 22 -4.59 4.84 -15.98
N TRP A 23 -4.74 6.16 -15.78
CA TRP A 23 -4.52 7.16 -16.82
C TRP A 23 -3.08 7.21 -17.29
N TYR A 24 -2.11 7.01 -16.39
CA TYR A 24 -0.71 6.86 -16.77
C TYR A 24 -0.50 5.68 -17.71
N SER A 25 -1.04 4.49 -17.35
CA SER A 25 -0.95 3.31 -18.20
C SER A 25 -1.60 3.52 -19.56
N ASP A 26 -2.78 4.14 -19.62
CA ASP A 26 -3.48 4.45 -20.87
C ASP A 26 -2.68 5.46 -21.73
N SER A 27 -2.04 6.44 -21.12
CA SER A 27 -1.19 7.41 -21.85
C SER A 27 0.00 6.73 -22.53
N LEU A 28 0.60 5.72 -21.89
CA LEU A 28 1.72 4.97 -22.45
C LEU A 28 1.28 3.99 -23.55
N LEU A 29 0.23 3.21 -23.28
CA LEU A 29 -0.22 2.15 -24.17
C LEU A 29 -0.88 2.72 -25.44
N ASN A 30 -1.72 3.72 -25.28
CA ASN A 30 -2.53 4.29 -26.36
C ASN A 30 -1.99 5.63 -26.87
N LYS A 31 -0.90 6.14 -26.30
CA LYS A 31 -0.32 7.47 -26.62
C LYS A 31 -1.36 8.60 -26.57
N ASN A 32 -2.23 8.52 -25.57
CA ASN A 32 -3.38 9.40 -25.43
C ASN A 32 -3.01 10.63 -24.59
N ALA A 33 -2.93 11.80 -25.20
CA ALA A 33 -2.58 13.06 -24.55
C ALA A 33 -3.62 13.50 -23.49
N ASP A 34 -4.89 13.15 -23.64
CA ASP A 34 -5.90 13.48 -22.64
C ASP A 34 -5.76 12.59 -21.40
N SER A 35 -5.30 11.35 -21.57
CA SER A 35 -4.97 10.47 -20.44
C SER A 35 -3.77 10.99 -19.64
N GLU A 36 -2.74 11.53 -20.31
CA GLU A 36 -1.62 12.18 -19.64
C GLU A 36 -2.07 13.41 -18.82
N LYS A 37 -2.93 14.26 -19.41
CA LYS A 37 -3.50 15.40 -18.67
C LYS A 37 -4.31 14.96 -17.45
N ASN A 38 -5.11 13.90 -17.60
CA ASN A 38 -5.89 13.35 -16.49
C ASN A 38 -4.99 12.79 -15.40
N PHE A 39 -3.92 12.08 -15.77
CA PHE A 39 -2.89 11.62 -14.85
C PHE A 39 -2.28 12.75 -14.04
N ILE A 40 -1.81 13.81 -14.72
CA ILE A 40 -1.21 14.98 -14.06
C ILE A 40 -2.23 15.68 -13.15
N SER A 41 -3.49 15.79 -13.58
CA SER A 41 -4.55 16.37 -12.74
C SER A 41 -4.78 15.59 -11.45
N CYS A 42 -4.83 14.25 -11.51
CA CYS A 42 -4.94 13.40 -10.35
C CYS A 42 -3.70 13.50 -9.44
N SER A 43 -2.51 13.48 -10.02
CA SER A 43 -1.23 13.62 -9.30
C SER A 43 -1.15 14.93 -8.55
N LYS A 44 -1.53 16.03 -9.24
CA LYS A 44 -1.59 17.34 -8.61
C LYS A 44 -2.61 17.40 -7.47
N TRP A 45 -3.78 16.79 -7.65
CA TRP A 45 -4.78 16.73 -6.58
C TRP A 45 -4.23 16.04 -5.33
N LEU A 46 -3.54 14.91 -5.50
CA LEU A 46 -2.91 14.19 -4.38
C LEU A 46 -1.87 15.07 -3.66
N MET A 47 -1.02 15.76 -4.42
CA MET A 47 -0.01 16.66 -3.86
C MET A 47 -0.64 17.85 -3.14
N ASP A 48 -1.68 18.47 -3.71
CA ASP A 48 -2.39 19.61 -3.12
C ASP A 48 -3.16 19.25 -1.84
N ASN A 49 -3.52 17.96 -1.66
CA ASN A 49 -4.22 17.45 -0.47
C ASN A 49 -3.29 16.75 0.52
N GLN A 50 -1.99 16.68 0.22
CA GLN A 50 -0.99 16.19 1.16
C GLN A 50 -0.78 17.18 2.29
N LYS A 51 -0.76 16.68 3.53
CA LYS A 51 -0.43 17.50 4.70
C LYS A 51 1.06 17.80 4.77
N SER A 52 1.42 18.75 5.61
CA SER A 52 2.81 19.18 5.81
C SER A 52 3.74 18.06 6.29
N ASP A 53 3.18 17.07 7.01
CA ASP A 53 3.89 15.88 7.49
C ASP A 53 4.05 14.78 6.44
N GLY A 54 3.46 14.95 5.25
CA GLY A 54 3.51 13.97 4.16
C GLY A 54 2.31 13.02 4.09
N SER A 55 1.41 13.07 5.06
CA SER A 55 0.22 12.21 5.05
C SER A 55 -0.84 12.67 4.05
N ILE A 56 -1.57 11.72 3.49
CA ILE A 56 -2.79 11.96 2.68
C ILE A 56 -3.97 11.35 3.41
N PRO A 57 -4.79 12.17 4.10
CA PRO A 57 -5.88 11.67 4.91
C PRO A 57 -7.05 11.20 4.05
N MET A 58 -7.64 10.07 4.44
CA MET A 58 -8.90 9.60 3.90
C MET A 58 -10.04 10.53 4.31
N LEU A 59 -10.80 11.02 3.34
CA LEU A 59 -11.85 12.02 3.56
C LEU A 59 -13.16 11.40 4.04
N LEU A 60 -13.31 10.08 3.92
CA LEU A 60 -14.45 9.32 4.38
C LEU A 60 -14.07 8.40 5.54
N GLY A 61 -14.96 8.27 6.51
CA GLY A 61 -14.89 7.19 7.48
C GLY A 61 -15.22 5.85 6.82
N ARG A 62 -14.79 4.77 7.45
CA ARG A 62 -14.95 3.43 6.92
C ARG A 62 -15.32 2.48 8.05
N ARG A 63 -16.14 1.50 7.75
CA ARG A 63 -16.29 0.34 8.63
C ARG A 63 -15.47 -0.81 8.03
N TYR A 64 -14.57 -1.35 8.84
CA TYR A 64 -13.84 -2.53 8.48
C TYR A 64 -14.07 -3.61 9.54
N ARG A 65 -14.72 -4.69 9.15
CA ARG A 65 -15.20 -5.73 10.07
C ARG A 65 -16.07 -5.13 11.19
N GLU A 66 -15.64 -5.22 12.45
CA GLU A 66 -16.34 -4.66 13.61
C GLU A 66 -15.85 -3.25 14.00
N GLU A 67 -14.77 -2.78 13.37
CA GLU A 67 -14.17 -1.47 13.68
C GLU A 67 -14.80 -0.36 12.84
N THR A 68 -15.09 0.75 13.49
CA THR A 68 -15.48 2.00 12.83
C THR A 68 -14.31 2.96 12.84
N ILE A 69 -13.86 3.34 11.65
CA ILE A 69 -12.72 4.22 11.43
C ILE A 69 -13.26 5.58 11.01
N ASN A 70 -12.93 6.62 11.76
CA ASN A 70 -13.38 7.97 11.48
C ASN A 70 -12.61 8.57 10.30
N LYS A 71 -13.22 9.51 9.57
CA LYS A 71 -12.54 10.29 8.53
C LYS A 71 -11.25 10.92 9.06
N GLY A 72 -10.28 11.11 8.19
CA GLY A 72 -8.96 11.65 8.54
C GLY A 72 -7.93 10.59 8.89
N TRP A 73 -8.29 9.31 8.85
CA TRP A 73 -7.33 8.21 9.00
C TRP A 73 -6.38 8.14 7.81
N ILE A 74 -5.22 7.55 8.00
CA ILE A 74 -4.19 7.40 6.98
C ILE A 74 -4.08 5.92 6.62
N SER A 75 -4.03 5.64 5.33
CA SER A 75 -3.88 4.30 4.77
C SER A 75 -2.45 4.10 4.28
N ALA A 76 -1.77 3.06 4.75
CA ALA A 76 -0.45 2.68 4.20
C ALA A 76 -0.55 2.30 2.71
N ASN A 77 -1.66 1.68 2.31
CA ASN A 77 -1.98 1.38 0.92
C ASN A 77 -1.93 2.65 0.05
N VAL A 78 -2.64 3.71 0.48
CA VAL A 78 -2.67 4.99 -0.24
C VAL A 78 -1.30 5.65 -0.26
N GLN A 79 -0.54 5.62 0.85
CA GLN A 79 0.82 6.17 0.88
C GLN A 79 1.75 5.45 -0.10
N GLY A 80 1.67 4.11 -0.20
CA GLY A 80 2.42 3.34 -1.20
C GLY A 80 2.02 3.68 -2.64
N MET A 81 0.71 3.77 -2.93
CA MET A 81 0.22 4.19 -4.25
C MET A 81 0.68 5.61 -4.62
N VAL A 82 0.73 6.50 -3.66
CA VAL A 82 1.16 7.89 -3.86
C VAL A 82 2.63 7.98 -4.25
N LEU A 83 3.50 7.15 -3.68
CA LEU A 83 4.90 7.05 -4.13
C LEU A 83 4.98 6.66 -5.61
N SER A 84 4.19 5.67 -6.03
CA SER A 84 4.09 5.26 -7.44
C SER A 84 3.56 6.38 -8.35
N VAL A 85 2.59 7.16 -7.89
CA VAL A 85 2.03 8.29 -8.65
C VAL A 85 3.05 9.41 -8.78
N PHE A 86 3.70 9.81 -7.68
CA PHE A 86 4.63 10.95 -7.69
C PHE A 86 5.92 10.63 -8.46
N SER A 87 6.43 9.40 -8.39
CA SER A 87 7.59 9.00 -9.19
C SER A 87 7.31 9.13 -10.69
N ARG A 88 6.14 8.67 -11.14
CA ARG A 88 5.69 8.78 -12.53
C ARG A 88 5.38 10.22 -12.94
N ALA A 89 4.79 11.01 -12.05
CA ALA A 89 4.51 12.41 -12.31
C ALA A 89 5.81 13.22 -12.50
N TYR A 90 6.83 12.95 -11.68
CA TYR A 90 8.15 13.53 -11.90
C TYR A 90 8.75 13.08 -13.23
N ALA A 91 8.70 11.79 -13.56
CA ALA A 91 9.25 11.26 -14.81
C ALA A 91 8.59 11.90 -16.06
N VAL A 92 7.28 12.24 -15.99
CA VAL A 92 6.55 12.88 -17.10
C VAL A 92 6.82 14.39 -17.18
N THR A 93 6.90 15.06 -16.01
CA THR A 93 6.89 16.54 -15.96
C THR A 93 8.25 17.17 -15.69
N GLY A 94 9.16 16.46 -15.04
CA GLY A 94 10.40 17.04 -14.50
C GLY A 94 10.18 17.98 -13.30
N ASP A 95 8.96 18.04 -12.74
CA ASP A 95 8.65 18.96 -11.64
C ASP A 95 9.11 18.38 -10.30
N GLU A 96 10.17 18.97 -9.73
CA GLU A 96 10.77 18.58 -8.46
C GLU A 96 9.82 18.70 -7.25
N SER A 97 8.67 19.36 -7.40
CA SER A 97 7.68 19.40 -6.34
C SER A 97 7.13 18.00 -6.00
N TYR A 98 7.07 17.11 -7.00
CA TYR A 98 6.70 15.70 -6.79
C TYR A 98 7.76 14.93 -5.99
N ILE A 99 9.06 15.23 -6.18
CA ILE A 99 10.13 14.65 -5.37
C ILE A 99 9.96 15.04 -3.91
N LYS A 100 9.79 16.34 -3.64
CA LYS A 100 9.61 16.83 -2.27
C LYS A 100 8.34 16.28 -1.61
N ALA A 101 7.27 16.11 -2.38
CA ALA A 101 6.02 15.52 -1.90
C ALA A 101 6.18 14.02 -1.60
N GLY A 102 6.84 13.28 -2.50
CA GLY A 102 7.08 11.85 -2.32
C GLY A 102 8.04 11.54 -1.17
N ASP A 103 9.11 12.30 -0.99
CA ASP A 103 10.00 12.16 0.17
C ASP A 103 9.26 12.30 1.50
N LYS A 104 8.34 13.26 1.58
CA LYS A 104 7.47 13.40 2.76
C LYS A 104 6.52 12.22 2.93
N ALA A 105 5.94 11.74 1.82
CA ALA A 105 5.04 10.58 1.86
C ALA A 105 5.78 9.31 2.30
N LEU A 106 7.00 9.07 1.77
CA LEU A 106 7.87 7.97 2.16
C LEU A 106 8.19 8.03 3.65
N LYS A 107 8.65 9.20 4.11
CA LYS A 107 8.99 9.39 5.51
C LYS A 107 7.79 9.16 6.42
N TYR A 108 6.63 9.73 6.07
CA TYR A 108 5.41 9.51 6.85
C TYR A 108 5.04 8.02 6.91
N MET A 109 5.06 7.34 5.77
CA MET A 109 4.71 5.92 5.67
C MET A 109 5.64 5.06 6.54
N THR A 110 6.94 5.29 6.48
CA THR A 110 7.92 4.53 7.25
C THR A 110 7.86 4.81 8.75
N ASP A 111 7.59 6.04 9.15
CA ASP A 111 7.57 6.44 10.56
C ASP A 111 6.22 6.15 11.25
N ASN A 112 5.10 6.09 10.51
CA ASN A 112 3.77 6.08 11.12
C ASN A 112 2.88 4.90 10.69
N CYS A 113 3.13 4.26 9.53
CA CYS A 113 2.33 3.13 9.06
C CYS A 113 3.01 1.78 9.32
N LEU A 114 4.33 1.77 9.50
CA LEU A 114 5.08 0.57 9.85
C LEU A 114 4.88 0.26 11.34
N LYS A 115 4.42 -0.94 11.64
CA LYS A 115 4.32 -1.45 13.03
C LYS A 115 5.35 -2.52 13.25
N GLU A 116 6.00 -2.45 14.39
CA GLU A 116 6.95 -3.46 14.86
C GLU A 116 6.28 -4.36 15.90
N TYR A 117 6.53 -5.65 15.79
CA TYR A 117 6.04 -6.69 16.67
C TYR A 117 7.23 -7.46 17.24
N ASP A 118 7.29 -7.62 18.53
CA ASP A 118 8.30 -8.43 19.21
C ASP A 118 7.67 -9.63 19.94
N ALA A 119 8.49 -10.64 20.21
CA ALA A 119 8.06 -11.87 20.85
C ALA A 119 7.57 -11.66 22.30
N ASP A 120 8.01 -10.61 22.97
CA ASP A 120 7.71 -10.36 24.39
C ASP A 120 6.35 -9.68 24.58
N THR A 121 5.99 -8.77 23.69
CA THR A 121 4.73 -8.00 23.76
C THR A 121 3.52 -8.73 23.19
N ASN A 122 3.72 -9.76 22.34
CA ASN A 122 2.66 -10.37 21.54
C ASN A 122 2.40 -11.87 21.87
N ARG A 123 2.74 -12.33 23.06
CA ARG A 123 2.64 -13.74 23.50
C ARG A 123 1.25 -14.37 23.41
N ASN A 124 0.21 -13.56 23.32
CA ASN A 124 -1.18 -14.04 23.31
C ASN A 124 -1.73 -14.29 21.89
N SER A 125 -0.97 -14.00 20.83
CA SER A 125 -1.37 -14.24 19.45
C SER A 125 -0.52 -15.36 18.86
N LYS A 126 -1.17 -16.45 18.41
CA LYS A 126 -0.47 -17.56 17.73
C LYS A 126 0.23 -17.10 16.46
N LEU A 127 -0.43 -16.23 15.69
CA LEU A 127 0.16 -15.66 14.49
C LEU A 127 1.41 -14.85 14.82
N LEU A 128 1.33 -13.93 15.78
CA LEU A 128 2.46 -13.08 16.16
C LEU A 128 3.58 -13.90 16.79
N SER A 129 3.27 -14.91 17.60
CA SER A 129 4.27 -15.85 18.12
C SER A 129 5.02 -16.56 16.99
N TYR A 130 4.31 -17.01 15.97
CA TYR A 130 4.91 -17.63 14.79
C TYR A 130 5.78 -16.63 14.00
N LEU A 131 5.27 -15.43 13.71
CA LEU A 131 5.97 -14.40 12.93
C LEU A 131 7.22 -13.86 13.63
N THR A 132 7.23 -13.85 14.97
CA THR A 132 8.35 -13.36 15.79
C THR A 132 9.30 -14.46 16.26
N GLU A 133 9.08 -15.73 15.87
CA GLU A 133 9.93 -16.86 16.27
C GLU A 133 11.40 -16.69 15.86
N GLU A 134 11.64 -16.06 14.70
CA GLU A 134 12.97 -15.78 14.17
C GLU A 134 13.47 -14.34 14.45
N GLY A 135 12.81 -13.61 15.34
CA GLY A 135 13.16 -12.24 15.72
C GLY A 135 12.01 -11.25 15.52
N ASN A 136 12.32 -9.97 15.59
CA ASN A 136 11.33 -8.92 15.41
C ASN A 136 10.68 -9.00 14.02
N PHE A 137 9.39 -8.74 13.98
CA PHE A 137 8.59 -8.71 12.77
C PHE A 137 7.99 -7.33 12.60
N SER A 138 8.06 -6.77 11.41
CA SER A 138 7.43 -5.49 11.07
C SER A 138 6.45 -5.64 9.92
N TYR A 139 5.43 -4.78 9.89
CA TYR A 139 4.39 -4.85 8.88
C TYR A 139 3.73 -3.48 8.67
N TYR A 140 3.48 -3.11 7.41
CA TYR A 140 2.72 -1.90 7.09
C TYR A 140 1.23 -2.15 7.26
N GLU A 141 0.61 -1.48 8.22
CA GLU A 141 -0.81 -1.61 8.47
C GLU A 141 -1.62 -0.56 7.70
N ASP A 142 -2.58 -1.04 6.89
CA ASP A 142 -3.47 -0.17 6.13
C ASP A 142 -4.29 0.72 7.08
N ILE A 143 -4.79 0.10 8.12
CA ILE A 143 -5.64 0.76 9.08
C ILE A 143 -4.88 0.81 10.40
N SER A 144 -4.55 2.03 10.85
CA SER A 144 -3.96 2.25 12.17
C SER A 144 -5.04 2.06 13.26
N GLY A 145 -5.54 0.82 13.38
CA GLY A 145 -6.51 0.39 14.36
C GLY A 145 -5.87 -0.15 15.64
N GLN A 146 -6.70 -0.66 16.55
CA GLN A 146 -6.24 -1.33 17.77
C GLN A 146 -5.63 -2.71 17.46
N GLU A 147 -5.92 -3.27 16.30
CA GLU A 147 -5.56 -4.63 15.92
C GLU A 147 -4.89 -4.68 14.56
N ALA A 148 -3.89 -5.54 14.46
CA ALA A 148 -3.20 -5.82 13.21
C ALA A 148 -4.10 -6.65 12.28
N HIS A 149 -4.22 -6.26 11.04
CA HIS A 149 -5.01 -6.97 10.03
C HIS A 149 -4.13 -7.77 9.06
N PHE A 150 -2.89 -7.36 8.86
CA PHE A 150 -1.94 -7.98 7.94
C PHE A 150 -2.53 -8.15 6.53
N ARG A 151 -2.95 -7.04 5.94
CA ARG A 151 -3.59 -7.05 4.61
C ARG A 151 -2.56 -7.22 3.50
N LEU A 152 -2.78 -8.23 2.64
CA LEU A 152 -1.87 -8.53 1.53
C LEU A 152 -1.82 -7.40 0.49
N ASP A 153 -2.97 -6.83 0.10
CA ASP A 153 -3.00 -5.75 -0.88
C ASP A 153 -2.20 -4.51 -0.42
N THR A 154 -2.20 -4.23 0.88
CA THR A 154 -1.40 -3.14 1.45
C THR A 154 0.09 -3.38 1.26
N GLN A 155 0.58 -4.59 1.56
CA GLN A 155 1.99 -4.92 1.37
C GLN A 155 2.41 -4.80 -0.09
N LEU A 156 1.57 -5.25 -1.00
CA LEU A 156 1.85 -5.18 -2.44
C LEU A 156 1.93 -3.73 -2.94
N TYR A 157 1.00 -2.86 -2.51
CA TYR A 157 1.06 -1.43 -2.88
C TYR A 157 2.27 -0.73 -2.25
N VAL A 158 2.60 -1.04 -1.01
CA VAL A 158 3.80 -0.50 -0.35
C VAL A 158 5.06 -0.93 -1.08
N LEU A 159 5.21 -2.23 -1.39
CA LEU A 159 6.36 -2.75 -2.14
C LEU A 159 6.51 -2.11 -3.51
N ILE A 160 5.43 -2.00 -4.28
CA ILE A 160 5.46 -1.33 -5.60
C ILE A 160 5.85 0.15 -5.44
N GLY A 161 5.28 0.84 -4.44
CA GLY A 161 5.61 2.24 -4.17
C GLY A 161 7.08 2.45 -3.77
N LEU A 162 7.61 1.60 -2.90
CA LEU A 162 9.02 1.62 -2.50
C LEU A 162 9.95 1.33 -3.67
N TYR A 163 9.58 0.36 -4.52
CA TYR A 163 10.33 0.05 -5.74
C TYR A 163 10.36 1.24 -6.70
N ASP A 164 9.21 1.80 -7.02
CA ASP A 164 9.11 2.96 -7.89
C ASP A 164 9.94 4.14 -7.36
N TRP A 165 9.96 4.35 -6.03
CA TRP A 165 10.71 5.43 -5.41
C TRP A 165 12.23 5.18 -5.40
N LYS A 166 12.68 3.96 -5.14
CA LYS A 166 14.11 3.63 -5.22
C LYS A 166 14.68 3.74 -6.63
N MET A 167 13.83 3.60 -7.64
CA MET A 167 14.20 3.68 -9.06
C MET A 167 14.09 5.08 -9.67
N ILE A 168 13.62 6.08 -8.90
CA ILE A 168 13.44 7.43 -9.42
C ILE A 168 14.78 8.06 -9.83
N ASP A 169 14.81 8.74 -10.96
CA ASP A 169 15.98 9.45 -11.44
C ASP A 169 16.02 10.89 -10.91
N ALA A 170 16.31 11.01 -9.62
CA ALA A 170 16.44 12.28 -8.93
C ALA A 170 17.47 12.19 -7.80
N ASP A 171 18.27 13.24 -7.64
CA ASP A 171 19.35 13.29 -6.65
C ASP A 171 18.84 13.61 -5.23
N ASP A 172 17.76 14.37 -5.12
CA ASP A 172 17.19 14.85 -3.85
C ASP A 172 16.23 13.87 -3.18
N SER A 173 16.04 12.68 -3.73
CA SER A 173 15.11 11.69 -3.21
C SER A 173 15.74 10.83 -2.12
N ASN A 174 14.90 10.31 -1.21
CA ASN A 174 15.30 9.32 -0.21
C ASN A 174 15.37 7.90 -0.80
N LYS A 175 16.05 7.72 -1.94
CA LYS A 175 16.18 6.44 -2.66
C LYS A 175 16.79 5.34 -1.81
N GLU A 176 17.81 5.66 -1.01
CA GLU A 176 18.47 4.71 -0.11
C GLU A 176 17.52 4.20 0.97
N LEU A 177 16.70 5.10 1.54
CA LEU A 177 15.67 4.73 2.50
C LEU A 177 14.63 3.82 1.84
N ALA A 178 14.16 4.17 0.65
CA ALA A 178 13.20 3.36 -0.09
C ALA A 178 13.78 1.98 -0.44
N SER A 179 15.04 1.90 -0.88
CA SER A 179 15.72 0.63 -1.18
C SER A 179 15.81 -0.25 0.06
N LYS A 180 16.29 0.30 1.18
CA LYS A 180 16.37 -0.43 2.44
C LYS A 180 15.02 -0.97 2.88
N LYS A 181 13.99 -0.11 2.84
CA LYS A 181 12.63 -0.52 3.24
C LYS A 181 12.01 -1.53 2.28
N PHE A 182 12.30 -1.44 0.99
CA PHE A 182 11.89 -2.43 0.01
C PHE A 182 12.49 -3.81 0.34
N ASP A 183 13.78 -3.90 0.61
CA ASP A 183 14.46 -5.15 0.91
C ASP A 183 13.95 -5.77 2.23
N GLU A 184 13.73 -4.95 3.25
CA GLU A 184 13.13 -5.36 4.53
C GLU A 184 11.73 -5.94 4.29
N GLU A 185 10.90 -5.28 3.49
CA GLU A 185 9.52 -5.69 3.23
C GLU A 185 9.41 -6.91 2.32
N VAL A 186 10.30 -7.07 1.33
CA VAL A 186 10.42 -8.31 0.54
C VAL A 186 10.72 -9.49 1.46
N SER A 187 11.65 -9.32 2.41
CA SER A 187 11.95 -10.36 3.40
C SER A 187 10.74 -10.69 4.29
N MET A 188 9.95 -9.69 4.69
CA MET A 188 8.74 -9.92 5.49
C MET A 188 7.65 -10.61 4.68
N LEU A 189 7.39 -10.16 3.45
CA LEU A 189 6.38 -10.78 2.58
C LEU A 189 6.74 -12.23 2.25
N SER A 190 8.02 -12.53 1.97
CA SER A 190 8.44 -13.91 1.67
C SER A 190 8.15 -14.90 2.81
N ARG A 191 8.16 -14.44 4.06
CA ARG A 191 7.82 -15.25 5.24
C ARG A 191 6.31 -15.44 5.44
N THR A 192 5.51 -14.53 4.91
CA THR A 192 4.07 -14.46 5.19
C THR A 192 3.20 -14.82 4.01
N VAL A 193 3.69 -14.71 2.78
CA VAL A 193 2.87 -14.86 1.56
C VAL A 193 2.13 -16.19 1.49
N ALA A 194 2.76 -17.29 1.89
CA ALA A 194 2.14 -18.61 1.92
C ALA A 194 0.98 -18.71 2.93
N LEU A 195 0.93 -17.85 3.95
CA LEU A 195 -0.14 -17.84 4.94
C LEU A 195 -1.46 -17.31 4.40
N TYR A 196 -1.42 -16.60 3.27
CA TYR A 196 -2.62 -16.10 2.60
C TYR A 196 -3.29 -17.15 1.72
N ASP A 197 -2.61 -18.27 1.42
CA ASP A 197 -3.22 -19.38 0.67
C ASP A 197 -4.08 -20.25 1.61
N LEU A 198 -5.35 -20.33 1.29
CA LEU A 198 -6.33 -21.18 1.95
C LEU A 198 -6.67 -22.39 1.09
N ASN A 199 -5.65 -23.11 0.64
CA ASN A 199 -5.79 -24.30 -0.22
C ASN A 199 -6.48 -23.97 -1.55
N GLY A 200 -5.92 -23.00 -2.27
CA GLY A 200 -6.41 -22.50 -3.56
C GLY A 200 -7.40 -21.34 -3.46
N TYR A 201 -7.67 -20.84 -2.25
CA TYR A 201 -8.39 -19.60 -2.02
C TYR A 201 -7.43 -18.59 -1.37
N LEU A 202 -7.30 -17.43 -1.97
CA LEU A 202 -6.45 -16.37 -1.42
C LEU A 202 -7.20 -15.58 -0.35
N SER A 203 -6.64 -15.48 0.85
CA SER A 203 -7.13 -14.56 1.87
C SER A 203 -6.66 -13.14 1.62
N GLY A 204 -7.49 -12.14 1.86
CA GLY A 204 -7.09 -10.74 1.77
C GLY A 204 -6.30 -10.25 2.99
N ASP A 205 -6.36 -10.99 4.12
CA ASP A 205 -5.69 -10.68 5.38
C ASP A 205 -5.35 -11.99 6.16
N LEU A 206 -4.60 -11.86 7.26
CA LEU A 206 -4.24 -13.02 8.11
C LEU A 206 -5.14 -13.16 9.37
N MET A 207 -6.28 -12.52 9.39
CA MET A 207 -7.20 -12.57 10.53
C MET A 207 -7.72 -13.98 10.82
N HIS A 208 -7.74 -14.85 9.81
CA HIS A 208 -8.14 -16.25 9.96
C HIS A 208 -7.17 -17.09 10.83
N ILE A 209 -5.91 -16.64 10.96
CA ILE A 209 -4.89 -17.31 11.82
C ILE A 209 -4.85 -16.66 13.21
N SER A 210 -5.36 -15.44 13.35
CA SER A 210 -5.45 -14.79 14.65
C SER A 210 -6.42 -15.54 15.56
N ASP A 211 -6.30 -15.42 16.89
CA ASP A 211 -7.16 -16.09 17.88
C ASP A 211 -8.64 -15.63 17.83
N ARG A 212 -9.02 -14.90 16.80
CA ARG A 212 -10.36 -14.38 16.59
C ARG A 212 -11.24 -15.39 15.88
N LYS A 213 -12.53 -15.29 16.17
CA LYS A 213 -13.55 -16.01 15.41
C LYS A 213 -13.46 -15.61 13.95
N LEU A 214 -13.45 -16.62 13.07
CA LEU A 214 -13.59 -16.44 11.62
C LEU A 214 -14.85 -15.61 11.33
N ILE A 215 -14.68 -14.35 11.12
CA ILE A 215 -15.73 -13.47 10.62
C ILE A 215 -15.55 -13.46 9.11
N GLY A 216 -16.22 -14.41 8.43
CA GLY A 216 -16.34 -14.52 6.98
C GLY A 216 -15.03 -14.30 6.20
N LEU A 217 -14.72 -15.19 5.31
CA LEU A 217 -13.69 -14.93 4.30
C LEU A 217 -14.16 -13.71 3.49
N ASP A 218 -13.33 -12.67 3.40
CA ASP A 218 -13.55 -11.55 2.50
C ASP A 218 -13.25 -12.05 1.07
N VAL A 219 -14.20 -12.79 0.50
CA VAL A 219 -14.11 -13.45 -0.81
C VAL A 219 -14.47 -12.48 -1.94
N ASP A 220 -14.33 -11.19 -1.71
CA ASP A 220 -14.61 -10.18 -2.71
C ASP A 220 -13.64 -10.24 -3.89
N ASP A 221 -14.09 -9.69 -5.02
CA ASP A 221 -13.43 -9.45 -6.32
C ASP A 221 -11.98 -8.88 -6.28
N LYS A 222 -11.41 -8.73 -5.10
CA LYS A 222 -10.01 -8.36 -4.83
C LYS A 222 -8.98 -9.30 -5.44
N PHE A 223 -9.33 -10.55 -5.69
CA PHE A 223 -8.45 -11.51 -6.38
C PHE A 223 -7.98 -11.01 -7.74
N ALA A 224 -8.87 -10.44 -8.53
CA ALA A 224 -8.53 -9.90 -9.84
C ALA A 224 -7.46 -8.80 -9.79
N LYS A 225 -7.33 -8.12 -8.64
CA LYS A 225 -6.35 -7.07 -8.39
C LYS A 225 -5.06 -7.64 -7.76
N ILE A 226 -5.18 -8.53 -6.80
CA ILE A 226 -4.05 -9.04 -6.02
C ILE A 226 -3.12 -9.91 -6.88
N ILE A 227 -3.64 -10.79 -7.72
CA ILE A 227 -2.83 -11.70 -8.54
C ILE A 227 -1.88 -10.94 -9.48
N PRO A 228 -2.33 -9.95 -10.29
CA PRO A 228 -1.42 -9.14 -11.09
C PRO A 228 -0.38 -8.37 -10.27
N MET A 229 -0.73 -7.93 -9.06
CA MET A 229 0.21 -7.25 -8.16
C MET A 229 1.24 -8.22 -7.59
N LEU A 230 0.85 -9.43 -7.17
CA LEU A 230 1.78 -10.48 -6.74
C LEU A 230 2.77 -10.81 -7.86
N LYS A 231 2.29 -10.94 -9.10
CA LYS A 231 3.16 -11.13 -10.26
C LYS A 231 4.16 -9.98 -10.39
N ALA A 232 3.70 -8.75 -10.36
CA ALA A 232 4.58 -7.59 -10.45
C ALA A 232 5.62 -7.58 -9.33
N VAL A 233 5.20 -7.88 -8.08
CA VAL A 233 6.10 -7.94 -6.93
C VAL A 233 7.08 -9.11 -7.05
N SER A 234 6.67 -10.28 -7.56
CA SER A 234 7.60 -11.40 -7.80
C SER A 234 8.70 -11.01 -8.81
N GLU A 235 8.32 -10.32 -9.88
CA GLU A 235 9.26 -9.86 -10.92
C GLU A 235 10.26 -8.81 -10.41
N ILE A 236 9.81 -7.84 -9.59
CA ILE A 236 10.68 -6.77 -9.09
C ILE A 236 11.49 -7.14 -7.85
N SER A 237 11.07 -8.16 -7.10
CA SER A 237 11.77 -8.65 -5.90
C SER A 237 12.78 -9.76 -6.20
N GLU A 238 12.61 -10.46 -7.33
CA GLU A 238 13.38 -11.65 -7.69
C GLU A 238 13.41 -12.70 -6.55
N ASN A 239 12.32 -12.80 -5.79
CA ASN A 239 12.23 -13.66 -4.61
C ASN A 239 11.45 -14.94 -4.91
N ASP A 240 12.10 -16.10 -4.70
CA ASP A 240 11.55 -17.42 -5.05
C ASP A 240 10.26 -17.77 -4.28
N GLU A 241 10.15 -17.38 -3.01
CA GLU A 241 8.95 -17.69 -2.21
C GLU A 241 7.73 -16.87 -2.67
N ILE A 242 7.95 -15.60 -3.06
CA ILE A 242 6.90 -14.76 -3.63
C ILE A 242 6.50 -15.28 -5.00
N THR A 243 7.47 -15.72 -5.81
CA THR A 243 7.23 -16.31 -7.14
C THR A 243 6.40 -17.58 -7.03
N LYS A 244 6.74 -18.51 -6.12
CA LYS A 244 5.95 -19.72 -5.87
C LYS A 244 4.51 -19.44 -5.42
N ALA A 245 4.30 -18.37 -4.67
CA ALA A 245 2.97 -17.98 -4.21
C ALA A 245 2.11 -17.39 -5.35
N TYR A 246 2.75 -16.90 -6.41
CA TYR A 246 2.04 -16.41 -7.60
C TYR A 246 1.69 -17.55 -8.58
N GLU A 247 2.55 -18.58 -8.74
CA GLU A 247 2.38 -19.74 -9.65
C GLU A 247 1.31 -20.72 -9.14
#